data_344daee69bcc78f4278876b61bd8ed04
#
_entry.id   344daee69bcc78f4278876b61bd8ed04
#
_cell.length_a   1.000
_cell.length_b   1.000
_cell.length_c   1.000
_cell.angle_alpha   90.00
_cell.angle_beta   90.00
_cell.angle_gamma   90.00
#
_symmetry.space_group_name_H-M   'P 1'
#
loop_
_entity.id
_entity.type
_entity.pdbx_description
1 polymer ?
#
loop_
_entity_poly.entity_id
_entity_poly.type
_entity_poly.pdbx_seq_one_letter_code
_entity_poly.pdbx_strand_id
1 'polypeptide(L)'
;MTIGWYFDNTYSKLSDTFKEKVKPTPVHSPELVVLNDRLAKDLTLDFSKVEKKDLSQIFSGNTLPEGSSTLAQAYAGHQFGHFTMLGDGRAVLLGEHLVNNTNRFDVQFKGSGRTSFSRSGDGRAVLGPMLREYIISEAIHSLKIPTTRSLAVVKTGEKIVRENLLPGAILTRVASSHIRVGTFQYIAAKQNINDLNTLVDYTINRHYPEIKSSKNKALDLLNLVMERQCKLVVNWMRVGFIHGVMNTDNMAISGETIDYGPCAFMDNYNPKTVFSSIDKFGRYSFSNQPPITKWNLSRFAECLIPLIDNNEDKAIQLATEAIDNFQNIYEEKWLNMMRDKLGLFGKTKDDKKLIDDLLTWMEKNKADYTNTFCYLMNISIGNSSLYDDKEFINWSNNWKNRIFINNNSKDKSLELMKKTNPIIIPRNHKVEEALKAANENDLEVMNRLLSNLDNPYSEQKDIEDYQLPSNNEGYQTFCGT
;
A
#
# COMPACT_ATOMS: atom_id res chain seq x y z
N MET A 1 -10.26 -14.60 -30.21
CA MET A 1 -10.02 -15.21 -28.89
C MET A 1 -10.28 -14.12 -27.85
N THR A 2 -11.11 -14.38 -26.86
CA THR A 2 -11.42 -13.39 -25.83
C THR A 2 -10.44 -13.57 -24.69
N ILE A 3 -9.64 -12.53 -24.37
CA ILE A 3 -8.72 -12.49 -23.22
C ILE A 3 -9.49 -12.61 -21.90
N GLY A 4 -10.79 -12.28 -21.90
CA GLY A 4 -11.64 -12.33 -20.72
C GLY A 4 -11.94 -10.96 -20.11
N TRP A 5 -11.54 -9.86 -20.75
CA TRP A 5 -11.92 -8.53 -20.28
C TRP A 5 -13.44 -8.37 -20.27
N TYR A 6 -13.96 -7.92 -19.13
CA TYR A 6 -15.37 -7.57 -18.98
C TYR A 6 -15.48 -6.25 -18.21
N PHE A 7 -15.70 -5.16 -18.93
CA PHE A 7 -15.78 -3.82 -18.36
C PHE A 7 -17.22 -3.40 -18.06
N ASP A 8 -17.47 -2.96 -16.82
CA ASP A 8 -18.69 -2.23 -16.42
C ASP A 8 -18.29 -0.92 -15.77
N ASN A 9 -18.13 0.09 -16.60
CA ASN A 9 -17.50 1.36 -16.26
C ASN A 9 -18.48 2.30 -15.54
N THR A 10 -18.70 2.09 -14.22
CA THR A 10 -19.64 2.87 -13.42
C THR A 10 -19.08 4.25 -13.07
N TYR A 11 -17.78 4.36 -12.80
CA TYR A 11 -17.13 5.65 -12.52
C TYR A 11 -17.23 6.61 -13.71
N SER A 12 -17.14 6.08 -14.93
CA SER A 12 -17.26 6.87 -16.14
C SER A 12 -18.65 7.52 -16.33
N LYS A 13 -19.65 7.02 -15.61
CA LYS A 13 -21.03 7.56 -15.62
C LYS A 13 -21.23 8.74 -14.64
N LEU A 14 -20.30 8.97 -13.73
CA LEU A 14 -20.32 10.15 -12.86
C LEU A 14 -20.19 11.44 -13.66
N SER A 15 -20.51 12.58 -13.08
CA SER A 15 -20.39 13.89 -13.74
C SER A 15 -18.96 14.19 -14.18
N ASP A 16 -18.78 15.13 -15.09
CA ASP A 16 -17.47 15.55 -15.57
C ASP A 16 -16.63 16.27 -14.50
N THR A 17 -17.23 16.61 -13.34
CA THR A 17 -16.50 17.11 -12.17
C THR A 17 -15.48 16.08 -11.66
N PHE A 18 -15.77 14.78 -11.80
CA PHE A 18 -14.94 13.69 -11.22
C PHE A 18 -13.77 13.29 -12.11
N LYS A 19 -13.79 13.64 -13.37
CA LYS A 19 -12.90 13.04 -14.37
C LYS A 19 -12.75 13.88 -15.62
N GLU A 20 -11.73 13.54 -16.39
CA GLU A 20 -11.56 13.93 -17.79
C GLU A 20 -11.47 12.68 -18.66
N LYS A 21 -12.17 12.69 -19.79
CA LYS A 21 -12.00 11.63 -20.81
C LYS A 21 -10.67 11.84 -21.52
N VAL A 22 -9.78 10.87 -21.44
CA VAL A 22 -8.45 10.94 -22.04
C VAL A 22 -8.01 9.54 -22.48
N LYS A 23 -7.25 9.46 -23.56
CA LYS A 23 -6.62 8.22 -24.00
C LYS A 23 -5.15 8.20 -23.59
N PRO A 24 -4.58 7.01 -23.33
CA PRO A 24 -3.14 6.87 -23.21
C PRO A 24 -2.43 7.48 -24.44
N THR A 25 -1.33 8.17 -24.21
CA THR A 25 -0.50 8.69 -25.30
C THR A 25 0.26 7.52 -25.93
N PRO A 26 0.11 7.27 -27.23
CA PRO A 26 0.80 6.18 -27.91
C PRO A 26 2.31 6.21 -27.70
N VAL A 27 2.91 5.02 -27.61
CA VAL A 27 4.35 4.85 -27.46
C VAL A 27 4.94 4.13 -28.65
N HIS A 28 6.21 4.41 -28.95
CA HIS A 28 6.79 4.07 -30.24
C HIS A 28 7.16 2.59 -30.39
N SER A 29 7.77 2.01 -29.35
CA SER A 29 8.28 0.64 -29.40
C SER A 29 8.08 -0.08 -28.05
N PRO A 30 6.82 -0.45 -27.73
CA PRO A 30 6.53 -1.07 -26.47
C PRO A 30 7.13 -2.48 -26.37
N GLU A 31 7.71 -2.79 -25.22
CA GLU A 31 8.28 -4.09 -24.88
C GLU A 31 7.80 -4.55 -23.51
N LEU A 32 7.13 -5.72 -23.45
CA LEU A 32 6.68 -6.31 -22.20
C LEU A 32 7.88 -6.75 -21.35
N VAL A 33 8.02 -6.16 -20.16
CA VAL A 33 9.06 -6.50 -19.18
C VAL A 33 8.60 -7.64 -18.29
N VAL A 34 7.43 -7.50 -17.68
CA VAL A 34 6.86 -8.50 -16.77
C VAL A 34 5.35 -8.52 -16.89
N LEU A 35 4.77 -9.72 -16.77
CA LEU A 35 3.34 -9.98 -16.64
C LEU A 35 3.11 -10.80 -15.37
N ASN A 36 2.12 -10.43 -14.57
CA ASN A 36 1.72 -11.14 -13.38
C ASN A 36 0.65 -12.19 -13.71
N ASP A 37 1.08 -13.39 -14.04
CA ASP A 37 0.19 -14.48 -14.41
C ASP A 37 -0.77 -14.91 -13.29
N ARG A 38 -0.37 -14.76 -12.03
CA ARG A 38 -1.26 -15.04 -10.88
C ARG A 38 -2.39 -14.03 -10.83
N LEU A 39 -2.05 -12.75 -10.86
CA LEU A 39 -3.07 -11.70 -10.87
C LEU A 39 -3.96 -11.79 -12.09
N ALA A 40 -3.42 -12.13 -13.27
CA ALA A 40 -4.22 -12.38 -14.46
C ALA A 40 -5.27 -13.48 -14.22
N LYS A 41 -4.89 -14.61 -13.60
CA LYS A 41 -5.82 -15.69 -13.23
C LYS A 41 -6.84 -15.24 -12.21
N ASP A 42 -6.44 -14.49 -11.18
CA ASP A 42 -7.34 -13.93 -10.16
C ASP A 42 -8.39 -12.99 -10.80
N LEU A 43 -8.00 -12.31 -11.87
CA LEU A 43 -8.86 -11.45 -12.67
C LEU A 43 -9.65 -12.22 -13.76
N THR A 44 -9.53 -13.54 -13.83
CA THR A 44 -10.14 -14.36 -14.90
C THR A 44 -9.70 -13.99 -16.32
N LEU A 45 -8.47 -13.47 -16.44
CA LEU A 45 -7.86 -13.12 -17.74
C LEU A 45 -6.93 -14.23 -18.20
N ASP A 46 -7.05 -14.62 -19.48
CA ASP A 46 -6.19 -15.63 -20.09
C ASP A 46 -5.34 -15.01 -21.22
N PHE A 47 -4.07 -14.83 -20.93
CA PHE A 47 -3.07 -14.33 -21.89
C PHE A 47 -2.24 -15.43 -22.55
N SER A 48 -2.48 -16.71 -22.24
CA SER A 48 -1.65 -17.85 -22.67
C SER A 48 -1.51 -18.01 -24.21
N LYS A 49 -2.48 -17.48 -24.94
CA LYS A 49 -2.53 -17.54 -26.43
C LYS A 49 -2.26 -16.20 -27.10
N VAL A 50 -1.87 -15.18 -26.33
CA VAL A 50 -1.59 -13.84 -26.85
C VAL A 50 -0.08 -13.68 -27.03
N GLU A 51 0.36 -13.27 -28.20
CA GLU A 51 1.78 -13.05 -28.46
C GLU A 51 2.34 -11.92 -27.59
N LYS A 52 3.62 -12.04 -27.19
CA LYS A 52 4.29 -11.03 -26.37
C LYS A 52 4.22 -9.62 -27.00
N LYS A 53 4.28 -9.53 -28.31
CA LYS A 53 4.14 -8.27 -29.04
C LYS A 53 2.76 -7.64 -28.84
N ASP A 54 1.69 -8.43 -28.90
CA ASP A 54 0.32 -7.94 -28.72
C ASP A 54 0.06 -7.54 -27.26
N LEU A 55 0.60 -8.31 -26.29
CA LEU A 55 0.58 -7.92 -24.89
C LEU A 55 1.28 -6.57 -24.67
N SER A 56 2.41 -6.34 -25.35
CA SER A 56 3.11 -5.06 -25.29
C SER A 56 2.25 -3.91 -25.80
N GLN A 57 1.48 -4.11 -26.88
CA GLN A 57 0.56 -3.10 -27.42
C GLN A 57 -0.62 -2.84 -26.49
N ILE A 58 -1.17 -3.89 -25.85
CA ILE A 58 -2.27 -3.75 -24.89
C ILE A 58 -1.82 -2.99 -23.65
N PHE A 59 -0.75 -3.45 -22.99
CA PHE A 59 -0.30 -2.88 -21.71
C PHE A 59 0.46 -1.56 -21.84
N SER A 60 0.78 -1.14 -23.07
CA SER A 60 1.24 0.23 -23.34
C SER A 60 0.09 1.22 -23.57
N GLY A 61 -1.13 0.72 -23.77
CA GLY A 61 -2.28 1.53 -24.14
C GLY A 61 -2.34 1.89 -25.63
N ASN A 62 -1.45 1.36 -26.47
CA ASN A 62 -1.52 1.54 -27.93
C ASN A 62 -2.75 0.84 -28.52
N THR A 63 -3.09 -0.33 -27.98
CA THR A 63 -4.31 -1.07 -28.32
C THR A 63 -5.17 -1.19 -27.07
N LEU A 64 -6.38 -0.65 -27.10
CA LEU A 64 -7.30 -0.71 -25.96
C LEU A 64 -8.21 -1.94 -26.09
N PRO A 65 -8.38 -2.74 -25.01
CA PRO A 65 -9.36 -3.82 -24.99
C PRO A 65 -10.78 -3.29 -25.23
N GLU A 66 -11.61 -4.11 -25.87
CA GLU A 66 -13.02 -3.79 -26.10
C GLU A 66 -13.76 -3.52 -24.80
N GLY A 67 -14.63 -2.54 -24.78
CA GLY A 67 -15.38 -2.09 -23.61
C GLY A 67 -14.63 -1.12 -22.70
N SER A 68 -13.37 -0.79 -22.99
CA SER A 68 -12.63 0.22 -22.24
C SER A 68 -13.31 1.59 -22.27
N SER A 69 -13.25 2.33 -21.15
CA SER A 69 -13.72 3.71 -21.05
C SER A 69 -12.65 4.55 -20.34
N THR A 70 -11.67 5.00 -21.11
CA THR A 70 -10.45 5.61 -20.59
C THR A 70 -10.69 7.02 -20.06
N LEU A 71 -10.18 7.30 -18.87
CA LEU A 71 -10.30 8.58 -18.19
C LEU A 71 -9.16 8.84 -17.19
N ALA A 72 -8.95 10.11 -16.86
CA ALA A 72 -8.14 10.54 -15.73
C ALA A 72 -9.07 11.01 -14.61
N GLN A 73 -8.79 10.58 -13.37
CA GLN A 73 -9.61 10.89 -12.21
C GLN A 73 -9.15 12.19 -11.56
N ALA A 74 -10.12 13.03 -11.14
CA ALA A 74 -9.86 14.24 -10.40
C ALA A 74 -9.74 13.94 -8.90
N TYR A 75 -8.74 14.50 -8.25
CA TYR A 75 -8.58 14.48 -6.80
C TYR A 75 -7.74 15.69 -6.35
N ALA A 76 -7.73 15.96 -5.07
CA ALA A 76 -6.84 16.90 -4.42
C ALA A 76 -5.98 16.14 -3.41
N GLY A 77 -5.08 16.85 -2.73
CA GLY A 77 -4.31 16.24 -1.66
C GLY A 77 -3.63 17.28 -0.78
N HIS A 78 -3.47 16.91 0.49
CA HIS A 78 -2.59 17.65 1.39
C HIS A 78 -1.19 17.06 1.29
N GLN A 79 -0.41 17.58 0.35
CA GLN A 79 0.97 17.18 0.14
C GLN A 79 1.87 17.80 1.21
N PHE A 80 2.43 16.97 2.10
CA PHE A 80 3.17 17.46 3.28
C PHE A 80 2.39 18.49 4.11
N GLY A 81 1.06 18.37 4.14
CA GLY A 81 0.16 19.28 4.86
C GLY A 81 -0.36 20.49 4.05
N HIS A 82 0.10 20.69 2.83
CA HIS A 82 -0.36 21.78 1.94
C HIS A 82 -1.41 21.29 0.96
N PHE A 83 -2.60 21.87 1.01
CA PHE A 83 -3.68 21.52 0.09
C PHE A 83 -3.32 21.90 -1.35
N THR A 84 -3.49 20.95 -2.27
CA THR A 84 -3.19 21.12 -3.68
C THR A 84 -4.24 20.39 -4.53
N MET A 85 -4.77 21.07 -5.55
CA MET A 85 -5.59 20.43 -6.58
C MET A 85 -4.69 19.60 -7.48
N LEU A 86 -5.02 18.32 -7.59
CA LEU A 86 -4.22 17.32 -8.29
C LEU A 86 -5.10 16.62 -9.35
N GLY A 87 -4.93 15.33 -9.47
CA GLY A 87 -5.60 14.41 -10.36
C GLY A 87 -4.60 13.44 -10.97
N ASP A 88 -5.08 12.55 -11.80
CA ASP A 88 -4.23 11.56 -12.48
C ASP A 88 -3.36 12.24 -13.56
N GLY A 89 -2.31 12.94 -13.13
CA GLY A 89 -1.43 13.70 -14.03
C GLY A 89 -0.52 12.85 -14.92
N ARG A 90 -0.41 11.56 -14.63
CA ARG A 90 0.38 10.58 -15.41
C ARG A 90 -0.26 9.20 -15.44
N ALA A 91 -1.52 9.11 -15.05
CA ALA A 91 -2.23 7.85 -15.03
C ALA A 91 -3.56 7.97 -15.78
N VAL A 92 -3.97 6.87 -16.42
CA VAL A 92 -5.23 6.76 -17.14
C VAL A 92 -5.93 5.49 -16.71
N LEU A 93 -7.11 5.62 -16.12
CA LEU A 93 -7.99 4.49 -15.85
C LEU A 93 -8.43 3.90 -17.20
N LEU A 94 -8.16 2.62 -17.41
CA LEU A 94 -8.60 1.87 -18.59
C LEU A 94 -10.09 1.55 -18.51
N GLY A 95 -10.54 1.18 -17.32
CA GLY A 95 -11.91 0.83 -17.02
C GLY A 95 -12.01 0.05 -15.71
N GLU A 96 -13.24 -0.37 -15.42
CA GLU A 96 -13.58 -1.16 -14.24
C GLU A 96 -13.92 -2.59 -14.68
N HIS A 97 -13.00 -3.52 -14.43
CA HIS A 97 -13.13 -4.93 -14.80
C HIS A 97 -13.93 -5.70 -13.74
N LEU A 98 -14.92 -6.48 -14.18
CA LEU A 98 -15.71 -7.35 -13.33
C LEU A 98 -15.23 -8.79 -13.37
N VAL A 99 -14.93 -9.34 -12.21
CA VAL A 99 -14.63 -10.75 -12.00
C VAL A 99 -15.88 -11.45 -11.46
N ASN A 100 -16.29 -12.53 -12.12
CA ASN A 100 -17.45 -13.34 -11.72
C ASN A 100 -18.75 -12.53 -11.49
N ASN A 101 -18.94 -11.45 -12.23
CA ASN A 101 -20.09 -10.52 -12.14
C ASN A 101 -20.29 -9.87 -10.74
N THR A 102 -19.33 -9.96 -9.84
CA THR A 102 -19.46 -9.46 -8.46
C THR A 102 -18.32 -8.55 -8.05
N ASN A 103 -17.09 -9.00 -8.25
CA ASN A 103 -15.90 -8.28 -7.80
C ASN A 103 -15.42 -7.32 -8.88
N ARG A 104 -15.41 -6.04 -8.57
CA ARG A 104 -15.04 -4.96 -9.49
C ARG A 104 -13.66 -4.43 -9.16
N PHE A 105 -12.79 -4.34 -10.16
CA PHE A 105 -11.45 -3.81 -10.05
C PHE A 105 -11.21 -2.69 -11.07
N ASP A 106 -10.64 -1.60 -10.62
CA ASP A 106 -10.09 -0.57 -11.49
C ASP A 106 -8.80 -1.08 -12.11
N VAL A 107 -8.67 -0.92 -13.43
CA VAL A 107 -7.42 -1.18 -14.16
C VAL A 107 -6.90 0.15 -14.68
N GLN A 108 -5.71 0.55 -14.26
CA GLN A 108 -5.13 1.86 -14.53
C GLN A 108 -3.72 1.74 -15.09
N PHE A 109 -3.42 2.53 -16.14
CA PHE A 109 -2.07 2.68 -16.67
C PHE A 109 -1.37 3.86 -16.01
N LYS A 110 -0.23 3.64 -15.33
CA LYS A 110 0.60 4.65 -14.71
C LYS A 110 1.85 4.91 -15.57
N GLY A 111 2.10 6.15 -15.94
CA GLY A 111 3.15 6.55 -16.88
C GLY A 111 2.68 6.63 -18.35
N SER A 112 1.37 6.60 -18.59
CA SER A 112 0.76 6.46 -19.91
C SER A 112 0.61 7.77 -20.71
N GLY A 113 1.20 8.86 -20.25
CA GLY A 113 1.21 10.14 -20.94
C GLY A 113 0.44 11.26 -20.21
N ARG A 114 0.36 12.40 -20.86
CA ARG A 114 -0.24 13.61 -20.31
C ARG A 114 -1.75 13.53 -20.22
N THR A 115 -2.28 14.15 -19.17
CA THR A 115 -3.70 14.46 -18.97
C THR A 115 -3.84 15.95 -18.64
N SER A 116 -5.06 16.48 -18.47
CA SER A 116 -5.24 17.88 -18.01
C SER A 116 -4.68 18.12 -16.61
N PHE A 117 -4.51 17.03 -15.83
CA PHE A 117 -3.96 17.10 -14.47
C PHE A 117 -2.42 17.05 -14.43
N SER A 118 -1.73 16.92 -15.56
CA SER A 118 -0.26 16.81 -15.61
C SER A 118 0.48 18.09 -15.24
N ARG A 119 -0.21 19.21 -15.23
CA ARG A 119 0.42 20.55 -15.01
C ARG A 119 1.62 20.75 -15.97
N SER A 120 2.83 20.95 -15.43
CA SER A 120 4.06 21.05 -16.23
C SER A 120 4.71 19.67 -16.52
N GLY A 121 4.21 18.58 -15.94
CA GLY A 121 4.78 17.23 -16.11
C GLY A 121 4.57 16.66 -17.50
N ASP A 122 5.42 15.71 -17.89
CA ASP A 122 5.36 15.00 -19.16
C ASP A 122 4.35 13.84 -19.16
N GLY A 123 3.79 13.48 -18.02
CA GLY A 123 2.87 12.36 -17.87
C GLY A 123 3.54 10.99 -18.01
N ARG A 124 4.84 10.92 -18.14
CA ARG A 124 5.62 9.70 -18.30
C ARG A 124 6.16 9.19 -16.98
N ALA A 125 6.54 7.93 -16.95
CA ALA A 125 7.26 7.30 -15.85
C ALA A 125 8.50 6.56 -16.38
N VAL A 126 9.46 6.33 -15.51
CA VAL A 126 10.69 5.59 -15.84
C VAL A 126 10.68 4.17 -15.26
N LEU A 127 11.46 3.28 -15.84
CA LEU A 127 11.41 1.84 -15.58
C LEU A 127 11.63 1.47 -14.10
N GLY A 128 12.67 2.02 -13.47
CA GLY A 128 13.01 1.70 -12.08
C GLY A 128 11.84 1.88 -11.11
N PRO A 129 11.22 3.09 -11.01
CA PRO A 129 10.04 3.31 -10.18
C PRO A 129 8.84 2.42 -10.50
N MET A 130 8.61 2.05 -11.77
CA MET A 130 7.52 1.15 -12.14
C MET A 130 7.79 -0.30 -11.67
N LEU A 131 9.03 -0.77 -11.80
CA LEU A 131 9.43 -2.07 -11.27
C LEU A 131 9.47 -2.09 -9.73
N ARG A 132 9.88 -0.98 -9.09
CA ARG A 132 9.80 -0.87 -7.62
C ARG A 132 8.34 -1.02 -7.15
N GLU A 133 7.41 -0.30 -7.77
CA GLU A 133 5.99 -0.42 -7.42
C GLU A 133 5.49 -1.86 -7.66
N TYR A 134 5.90 -2.50 -8.75
CA TYR A 134 5.58 -3.90 -9.01
C TYR A 134 6.09 -4.82 -7.90
N ILE A 135 7.38 -4.75 -7.57
CA ILE A 135 8.01 -5.61 -6.54
C ILE A 135 7.35 -5.40 -5.18
N ILE A 136 7.20 -4.16 -4.76
CA ILE A 136 6.70 -3.84 -3.41
C ILE A 136 5.21 -4.15 -3.29
N SER A 137 4.38 -3.81 -4.29
CA SER A 137 2.94 -4.12 -4.24
C SER A 137 2.67 -5.62 -4.15
N GLU A 138 3.41 -6.43 -4.92
CA GLU A 138 3.26 -7.89 -4.86
C GLU A 138 3.81 -8.49 -3.56
N ALA A 139 4.91 -7.95 -3.02
CA ALA A 139 5.41 -8.33 -1.71
C ALA A 139 4.42 -8.00 -0.58
N ILE A 140 3.83 -6.81 -0.59
CA ILE A 140 2.78 -6.39 0.37
C ILE A 140 1.55 -7.31 0.27
N HIS A 141 1.16 -7.70 -0.95
CA HIS A 141 0.11 -8.68 -1.14
C HIS A 141 0.46 -10.05 -0.54
N SER A 142 1.67 -10.56 -0.80
CA SER A 142 2.15 -11.82 -0.23
C SER A 142 2.24 -11.77 1.30
N LEU A 143 2.52 -10.60 1.88
CA LEU A 143 2.45 -10.33 3.33
C LEU A 143 1.01 -10.25 3.86
N LYS A 144 -0.01 -10.49 3.02
CA LYS A 144 -1.44 -10.45 3.35
C LYS A 144 -1.91 -9.08 3.85
N ILE A 145 -1.35 -8.03 3.28
CA ILE A 145 -1.73 -6.65 3.56
C ILE A 145 -2.55 -6.11 2.38
N PRO A 146 -3.72 -5.51 2.59
CA PRO A 146 -4.51 -4.92 1.51
C PRO A 146 -3.69 -3.91 0.69
N THR A 147 -3.70 -4.07 -0.62
CA THR A 147 -2.84 -3.28 -1.52
C THR A 147 -3.39 -3.25 -2.94
N THR A 148 -3.09 -2.19 -3.68
CA THR A 148 -3.14 -2.23 -5.13
C THR A 148 -2.16 -3.28 -5.66
N ARG A 149 -2.49 -3.89 -6.79
CA ARG A 149 -1.70 -4.95 -7.44
C ARG A 149 -1.10 -4.45 -8.75
N SER A 150 -0.06 -5.11 -9.18
CA SER A 150 0.63 -4.79 -10.44
C SER A 150 0.46 -5.94 -11.44
N LEU A 151 -0.23 -5.66 -12.57
CA LEU A 151 -0.51 -6.70 -13.57
C LEU A 151 0.60 -6.82 -14.61
N ALA A 152 1.12 -5.70 -15.10
CA ALA A 152 2.19 -5.70 -16.09
C ALA A 152 3.05 -4.44 -16.01
N VAL A 153 4.30 -4.56 -16.46
CA VAL A 153 5.18 -3.42 -16.77
C VAL A 153 5.68 -3.54 -18.20
N VAL A 154 5.58 -2.44 -18.95
CA VAL A 154 6.00 -2.34 -20.34
C VAL A 154 6.97 -1.19 -20.49
N LYS A 155 8.13 -1.39 -21.15
CA LYS A 155 8.97 -0.29 -21.65
C LYS A 155 8.27 0.41 -22.79
N THR A 156 8.45 1.72 -22.94
CA THR A 156 7.82 2.51 -24.01
C THR A 156 8.66 2.58 -25.29
N GLY A 157 9.94 2.21 -25.22
CA GLY A 157 10.91 2.47 -26.28
C GLY A 157 11.42 3.92 -26.30
N GLU A 158 10.91 4.77 -25.42
CA GLU A 158 11.30 6.16 -25.27
C GLU A 158 12.30 6.31 -24.11
N LYS A 159 13.17 7.31 -24.22
CA LYS A 159 14.02 7.75 -23.09
C LYS A 159 13.43 9.01 -22.47
N ILE A 160 13.23 8.98 -21.17
CA ILE A 160 12.64 10.08 -20.40
C ILE A 160 13.74 10.83 -19.66
N VAL A 161 13.71 12.14 -19.81
CA VAL A 161 14.65 13.05 -19.12
C VAL A 161 14.18 13.20 -17.67
N ARG A 162 15.06 12.85 -16.74
CA ARG A 162 15.00 13.16 -15.31
C ARG A 162 16.35 13.78 -14.95
N GLU A 163 17.01 13.41 -13.88
CA GLU A 163 18.42 13.76 -13.68
C GLU A 163 19.34 13.18 -14.78
N ASN A 164 18.95 12.02 -15.31
CA ASN A 164 19.58 11.33 -16.42
C ASN A 164 18.53 10.90 -17.46
N LEU A 165 18.97 10.45 -18.62
CA LEU A 165 18.15 9.81 -19.64
C LEU A 165 17.87 8.36 -19.24
N LEU A 166 16.63 8.07 -18.83
CA LEU A 166 16.20 6.77 -18.32
C LEU A 166 15.15 6.12 -19.24
N PRO A 167 15.09 4.78 -19.31
CA PRO A 167 14.06 4.09 -20.09
C PRO A 167 12.66 4.44 -19.54
N GLY A 168 11.76 4.85 -20.45
CA GLY A 168 10.36 5.07 -20.13
C GLY A 168 9.61 3.76 -19.93
N ALA A 169 8.64 3.74 -19.03
CA ALA A 169 7.81 2.57 -18.78
C ALA A 169 6.38 2.93 -18.35
N ILE A 170 5.49 1.97 -18.51
CA ILE A 170 4.09 2.02 -18.07
C ILE A 170 3.83 0.82 -17.16
N LEU A 171 3.25 1.09 -16.01
CA LEU A 171 2.74 0.07 -15.10
C LEU A 171 1.23 -0.06 -15.26
N THR A 172 0.73 -1.28 -15.37
CA THR A 172 -0.70 -1.58 -15.23
C THR A 172 -1.01 -1.90 -13.79
N ARG A 173 -1.67 -0.96 -13.12
CA ARG A 173 -2.11 -1.06 -11.72
C ARG A 173 -3.54 -1.59 -11.66
N VAL A 174 -3.82 -2.45 -10.70
CA VAL A 174 -5.15 -2.98 -10.39
C VAL A 174 -5.49 -2.64 -8.93
N ALA A 175 -6.69 -2.15 -8.69
CA ALA A 175 -7.16 -1.78 -7.36
C ALA A 175 -8.65 -2.10 -7.20
N SER A 176 -9.13 -2.26 -5.95
CA SER A 176 -10.58 -2.30 -5.69
C SER A 176 -11.25 -1.01 -6.14
N SER A 177 -10.62 0.14 -5.97
CA SER A 177 -10.84 1.41 -6.67
C SER A 177 -9.69 2.38 -6.42
N HIS A 178 -9.63 3.45 -7.21
CA HIS A 178 -8.72 4.57 -6.99
C HIS A 178 -9.39 5.76 -6.27
N ILE A 179 -10.55 5.56 -5.64
CA ILE A 179 -11.18 6.59 -4.79
C ILE A 179 -10.31 6.79 -3.56
N ARG A 180 -9.93 8.04 -3.29
CA ARG A 180 -9.01 8.45 -2.22
C ARG A 180 -9.69 9.46 -1.30
N VAL A 181 -9.14 9.72 -0.14
CA VAL A 181 -9.53 10.89 0.66
C VAL A 181 -9.44 12.15 -0.21
N GLY A 182 -8.39 12.25 -1.03
CA GLY A 182 -8.21 13.34 -1.98
C GLY A 182 -9.34 13.51 -3.01
N THR A 183 -10.06 12.45 -3.38
CA THR A 183 -11.24 12.54 -4.26
C THR A 183 -12.35 13.32 -3.57
N PHE A 184 -12.63 13.03 -2.29
CA PHE A 184 -13.60 13.76 -1.48
C PHE A 184 -13.20 15.21 -1.27
N GLN A 185 -11.91 15.46 -1.02
CA GLN A 185 -11.37 16.81 -0.87
C GLN A 185 -11.55 17.66 -2.13
N TYR A 186 -11.35 17.07 -3.31
CA TYR A 186 -11.55 17.75 -4.58
C TYR A 186 -13.00 18.16 -4.76
N ILE A 187 -13.94 17.24 -4.52
CA ILE A 187 -15.37 17.51 -4.67
C ILE A 187 -15.86 18.51 -3.61
N ALA A 188 -15.44 18.38 -2.35
CA ALA A 188 -15.78 19.34 -1.29
C ALA A 188 -15.29 20.75 -1.63
N ALA A 189 -14.07 20.91 -2.19
CA ALA A 189 -13.53 22.20 -2.62
C ALA A 189 -14.31 22.83 -3.79
N LYS A 190 -15.06 22.04 -4.56
CA LYS A 190 -15.97 22.55 -5.60
C LYS A 190 -17.31 23.06 -5.03
N GLN A 191 -17.58 22.84 -3.75
CA GLN A 191 -18.80 23.26 -3.04
C GLN A 191 -20.11 22.76 -3.68
N ASN A 192 -20.04 21.63 -4.38
CA ASN A 192 -21.23 20.99 -4.98
C ASN A 192 -21.70 19.84 -4.10
N ILE A 193 -22.74 20.10 -3.29
CA ILE A 193 -23.31 19.13 -2.36
C ILE A 193 -23.92 17.92 -3.08
N ASN A 194 -24.45 18.07 -4.29
CA ASN A 194 -25.03 16.97 -5.06
C ASN A 194 -23.93 16.01 -5.54
N ASP A 195 -22.80 16.52 -6.02
CA ASP A 195 -21.65 15.70 -6.38
C ASP A 195 -21.06 15.01 -5.14
N LEU A 196 -21.00 15.69 -3.99
CA LEU A 196 -20.52 15.08 -2.75
C LEU A 196 -21.43 13.93 -2.29
N ASN A 197 -22.76 14.11 -2.31
CA ASN A 197 -23.73 13.04 -2.03
C ASN A 197 -23.56 11.86 -3.02
N THR A 198 -23.41 12.18 -4.31
CA THR A 198 -23.18 11.17 -5.36
C THR A 198 -21.91 10.36 -5.06
N LEU A 199 -20.83 11.02 -4.63
CA LEU A 199 -19.57 10.35 -4.28
C LEU A 199 -19.72 9.44 -3.05
N VAL A 200 -20.43 9.90 -2.01
CA VAL A 200 -20.74 9.10 -0.82
C VAL A 200 -21.52 7.84 -1.22
N ASP A 201 -22.63 8.00 -1.96
CA ASP A 201 -23.47 6.88 -2.39
C ASP A 201 -22.69 5.91 -3.33
N TYR A 202 -21.89 6.44 -4.25
CA TYR A 202 -21.04 5.64 -5.13
C TYR A 202 -20.02 4.84 -4.31
N THR A 203 -19.36 5.48 -3.35
CA THR A 203 -18.35 4.85 -2.49
C THR A 203 -18.97 3.76 -1.61
N ILE A 204 -20.14 4.02 -1.04
CA ILE A 204 -20.91 3.04 -0.25
C ILE A 204 -21.30 1.84 -1.12
N ASN A 205 -21.82 2.08 -2.30
CA ASN A 205 -22.20 1.02 -3.22
C ASN A 205 -21.02 0.15 -3.63
N ARG A 206 -19.84 0.73 -3.75
CA ARG A 206 -18.61 0.08 -4.18
C ARG A 206 -17.92 -0.72 -3.07
N HIS A 207 -17.84 -0.14 -1.85
CA HIS A 207 -16.95 -0.64 -0.80
C HIS A 207 -17.63 -0.96 0.53
N TYR A 208 -18.82 -0.42 0.78
CA TYR A 208 -19.51 -0.44 2.07
C TYR A 208 -21.01 -0.70 1.92
N PRO A 209 -21.41 -1.73 1.12
CA PRO A 209 -22.81 -1.97 0.80
C PRO A 209 -23.68 -2.24 2.04
N GLU A 210 -23.09 -2.61 3.16
CA GLU A 210 -23.75 -2.86 4.44
C GLU A 210 -24.41 -1.62 5.04
N ILE A 211 -23.93 -0.41 4.70
CA ILE A 211 -24.50 0.85 5.21
C ILE A 211 -25.42 1.59 4.21
N LYS A 212 -25.83 0.94 3.12
CA LYS A 212 -26.73 1.56 2.12
C LYS A 212 -28.03 2.11 2.70
N SER A 213 -28.57 1.42 3.70
CA SER A 213 -29.82 1.78 4.39
C SER A 213 -29.61 2.55 5.71
N SER A 214 -28.37 2.98 5.99
CA SER A 214 -28.08 3.77 7.18
C SER A 214 -28.84 5.10 7.18
N LYS A 215 -29.23 5.55 8.39
CA LYS A 215 -29.84 6.87 8.61
C LYS A 215 -28.79 8.00 8.49
N ASN A 216 -27.54 7.72 8.77
CA ASN A 216 -26.43 8.66 8.64
C ASN A 216 -25.28 8.04 7.87
N LYS A 217 -25.45 7.95 6.56
CA LYS A 217 -24.47 7.32 5.65
C LYS A 217 -23.08 7.95 5.73
N ALA A 218 -23.01 9.27 5.88
CA ALA A 218 -21.73 9.99 5.89
C ALA A 218 -20.92 9.69 7.16
N LEU A 219 -21.56 9.67 8.32
CA LEU A 219 -20.90 9.33 9.60
C LEU A 219 -20.49 7.86 9.64
N ASP A 220 -21.37 6.96 9.18
CA ASP A 220 -21.05 5.53 9.14
C ASP A 220 -19.92 5.23 8.15
N LEU A 221 -19.90 5.92 7.00
CA LEU A 221 -18.79 5.83 6.05
C LEU A 221 -17.47 6.27 6.69
N LEU A 222 -17.46 7.40 7.43
CA LEU A 222 -16.28 7.87 8.15
C LEU A 222 -15.76 6.79 9.12
N ASN A 223 -16.65 6.19 9.91
CA ASN A 223 -16.30 5.17 10.89
C ASN A 223 -15.72 3.91 10.23
N LEU A 224 -16.34 3.41 9.15
CA LEU A 224 -15.88 2.21 8.46
C LEU A 224 -14.57 2.43 7.71
N VAL A 225 -14.38 3.62 7.10
CA VAL A 225 -13.10 3.98 6.49
C VAL A 225 -12.01 4.04 7.57
N MET A 226 -12.28 4.64 8.71
CA MET A 226 -11.37 4.71 9.85
C MET A 226 -10.96 3.31 10.33
N GLU A 227 -11.91 2.40 10.49
CA GLU A 227 -11.65 1.00 10.85
C GLU A 227 -10.70 0.30 9.87
N ARG A 228 -10.94 0.46 8.56
CA ARG A 228 -10.08 -0.13 7.53
C ARG A 228 -8.67 0.47 7.53
N GLN A 229 -8.57 1.79 7.70
CA GLN A 229 -7.29 2.49 7.75
C GLN A 229 -6.48 2.14 9.01
N CYS A 230 -7.13 2.03 10.18
CA CYS A 230 -6.47 1.51 11.38
C CYS A 230 -5.89 0.11 11.15
N LYS A 231 -6.69 -0.79 10.55
CA LYS A 231 -6.23 -2.15 10.22
C LYS A 231 -5.06 -2.15 9.24
N LEU A 232 -5.11 -1.29 8.22
CA LEU A 232 -4.04 -1.17 7.23
C LEU A 232 -2.73 -0.74 7.87
N VAL A 233 -2.75 0.36 8.64
CA VAL A 233 -1.54 0.92 9.28
C VAL A 233 -0.97 -0.04 10.32
N VAL A 234 -1.81 -0.72 11.12
CA VAL A 234 -1.35 -1.78 12.03
C VAL A 234 -0.64 -2.90 11.27
N ASN A 235 -1.10 -3.28 10.08
CA ASN A 235 -0.41 -4.27 9.26
C ASN A 235 0.93 -3.76 8.69
N TRP A 236 1.06 -2.46 8.37
CA TRP A 236 2.35 -1.87 8.02
C TRP A 236 3.32 -1.93 9.19
N MET A 237 2.84 -1.54 10.40
CA MET A 237 3.64 -1.63 11.63
C MET A 237 4.08 -3.07 11.93
N ARG A 238 3.23 -4.07 11.63
CA ARG A 238 3.52 -5.50 11.84
C ARG A 238 4.77 -5.96 11.12
N VAL A 239 5.04 -5.46 9.92
CA VAL A 239 6.13 -5.92 9.05
C VAL A 239 7.27 -4.90 8.90
N GLY A 240 7.23 -3.78 9.62
CA GLY A 240 8.25 -2.73 9.53
C GLY A 240 8.18 -1.91 8.24
N PHE A 241 7.03 -1.87 7.57
CA PHE A 241 6.83 -1.09 6.34
C PHE A 241 6.64 0.39 6.64
N ILE A 242 7.33 1.25 5.89
CA ILE A 242 7.21 2.71 5.93
C ILE A 242 6.78 3.17 4.55
N HIS A 243 5.59 3.76 4.46
CA HIS A 243 5.03 4.26 3.19
C HIS A 243 5.84 5.43 2.60
N GLY A 244 6.30 6.30 3.46
CA GLY A 244 7.19 7.42 3.12
C GLY A 244 6.50 8.67 2.55
N VAL A 245 5.24 8.58 2.05
CA VAL A 245 4.44 9.74 1.61
C VAL A 245 2.95 9.46 1.87
N MET A 246 2.51 9.73 3.09
CA MET A 246 1.12 9.54 3.51
C MET A 246 0.29 10.81 3.34
N ASN A 247 0.31 11.38 2.15
CA ASN A 247 -0.58 12.45 1.77
C ASN A 247 -2.03 11.95 1.69
N THR A 248 -3.01 12.85 1.72
CA THR A 248 -4.43 12.47 1.59
C THR A 248 -4.78 11.90 0.21
N ASP A 249 -3.99 12.22 -0.81
CA ASP A 249 -4.08 11.62 -2.14
C ASP A 249 -3.48 10.21 -2.23
N ASN A 250 -2.74 9.76 -1.21
CA ASN A 250 -2.21 8.40 -1.06
C ASN A 250 -2.97 7.58 -0.01
N MET A 251 -4.20 7.95 0.31
CA MET A 251 -5.07 7.24 1.23
C MET A 251 -6.33 6.75 0.51
N ALA A 252 -6.30 5.49 0.07
CA ALA A 252 -7.42 4.86 -0.62
C ALA A 252 -8.59 4.59 0.34
N ILE A 253 -9.80 4.93 -0.07
CA ILE A 253 -11.03 4.69 0.73
C ILE A 253 -11.30 3.19 0.91
N SER A 254 -10.83 2.36 -0.01
CA SER A 254 -10.92 0.90 0.09
C SER A 254 -10.12 0.31 1.27
N GLY A 255 -9.15 1.06 1.82
CA GLY A 255 -8.20 0.56 2.83
C GLY A 255 -7.04 -0.24 2.23
N GLU A 256 -6.74 -0.03 0.96
CA GLU A 256 -5.59 -0.60 0.27
C GLU A 256 -4.39 0.36 0.30
N THR A 257 -3.18 -0.20 0.39
CA THR A 257 -1.94 0.55 0.18
C THR A 257 -1.83 0.94 -1.30
N ILE A 258 -1.50 2.20 -1.58
CA ILE A 258 -1.41 2.74 -2.95
C ILE A 258 -0.18 3.65 -3.09
N ASP A 259 0.35 3.74 -4.33
CA ASP A 259 1.44 4.67 -4.70
C ASP A 259 2.76 4.41 -3.96
N TYR A 260 3.44 3.36 -4.37
CA TYR A 260 4.73 2.91 -3.85
C TYR A 260 5.89 3.76 -4.41
N GLY A 261 5.99 5.00 -3.94
CA GLY A 261 7.09 5.90 -4.26
C GLY A 261 8.30 5.66 -3.33
N PRO A 262 8.53 6.55 -2.33
CA PRO A 262 9.67 6.45 -1.43
C PRO A 262 9.44 5.49 -0.25
N CYS A 263 8.70 4.41 -0.46
CA CYS A 263 8.45 3.40 0.56
C CYS A 263 9.64 2.45 0.72
N ALA A 264 9.79 1.90 1.91
CA ALA A 264 10.80 0.90 2.22
C ALA A 264 10.45 0.09 3.48
N PHE A 265 11.18 -0.99 3.72
CA PHE A 265 11.07 -1.78 4.93
C PHE A 265 12.21 -1.46 5.88
N MET A 266 11.89 -1.38 7.16
CA MET A 266 12.85 -1.11 8.23
C MET A 266 13.72 -2.36 8.48
N ASP A 267 15.02 -2.20 8.50
CA ASP A 267 15.96 -3.20 8.97
C ASP A 267 16.05 -3.11 10.51
N ASN A 268 16.95 -2.30 11.05
CA ASN A 268 17.07 -2.09 12.48
C ASN A 268 15.86 -1.31 13.03
N TYR A 269 15.29 -1.80 14.13
CA TYR A 269 14.15 -1.11 14.74
C TYR A 269 14.54 0.28 15.24
N ASN A 270 13.88 1.27 14.68
CA ASN A 270 13.94 2.63 15.17
C ASN A 270 12.61 3.34 14.86
N PRO A 271 11.85 3.80 15.86
CA PRO A 271 10.57 4.47 15.67
C PRO A 271 10.67 5.75 14.82
N LYS A 272 11.85 6.37 14.75
CA LYS A 272 12.11 7.60 13.98
C LYS A 272 12.60 7.35 12.54
N THR A 273 12.64 6.10 12.10
CA THR A 273 13.13 5.77 10.74
C THR A 273 12.34 6.49 9.66
N VAL A 274 13.04 7.15 8.75
CA VAL A 274 12.53 7.84 7.55
C VAL A 274 13.38 7.41 6.37
N PHE A 275 12.73 7.03 5.28
CA PHE A 275 13.43 6.68 4.04
C PHE A 275 13.31 7.74 2.96
N SER A 276 12.18 8.46 2.92
CA SER A 276 11.94 9.49 1.91
C SER A 276 12.94 10.64 2.01
N SER A 277 13.74 10.87 0.95
CA SER A 277 14.75 11.95 0.89
C SER A 277 14.14 13.35 1.02
N ILE A 278 12.84 13.49 0.73
CA ILE A 278 12.13 14.78 0.80
C ILE A 278 11.45 15.00 2.16
N ASP A 279 11.33 13.98 3.00
CA ASP A 279 10.74 14.09 4.35
C ASP A 279 11.81 14.45 5.40
N LYS A 280 12.29 15.67 5.34
CA LYS A 280 13.37 16.16 6.22
C LYS A 280 12.99 16.26 7.70
N PHE A 281 11.68 16.30 8.01
CA PHE A 281 11.17 16.49 9.36
C PHE A 281 10.59 15.22 9.97
N GLY A 282 10.63 14.09 9.27
CA GLY A 282 10.09 12.83 9.73
C GLY A 282 8.57 12.80 9.87
N ARG A 283 7.86 13.60 9.05
CA ARG A 283 6.39 13.64 9.05
C ARG A 283 5.80 12.24 8.86
N TYR A 284 6.44 11.41 8.05
CA TYR A 284 6.02 10.06 7.69
C TYR A 284 6.99 9.00 8.23
N SER A 285 7.67 9.28 9.35
CA SER A 285 8.50 8.28 10.04
C SER A 285 7.65 7.08 10.51
N PHE A 286 8.31 5.96 10.80
CA PHE A 286 7.63 4.72 11.20
C PHE A 286 6.57 4.94 12.28
N SER A 287 6.96 5.52 13.43
CA SER A 287 6.03 5.75 14.55
C SER A 287 5.00 6.85 14.28
N ASN A 288 5.23 7.69 13.27
CA ASN A 288 4.30 8.78 12.94
C ASN A 288 3.21 8.37 11.95
N GLN A 289 3.25 7.16 11.41
CA GLN A 289 2.23 6.66 10.47
C GLN A 289 0.82 6.65 11.07
N PRO A 290 0.58 6.17 12.32
CA PRO A 290 -0.75 6.25 12.93
C PRO A 290 -1.25 7.69 13.17
N PRO A 291 -0.49 8.63 13.79
CA PRO A 291 -0.91 10.02 13.90
C PRO A 291 -1.27 10.70 12.57
N ILE A 292 -0.48 10.45 11.53
CA ILE A 292 -0.76 10.99 10.19
C ILE A 292 -2.02 10.36 9.59
N THR A 293 -2.28 9.09 9.85
CA THR A 293 -3.55 8.45 9.46
C THR A 293 -4.74 9.14 10.13
N LYS A 294 -4.68 9.39 11.45
CA LYS A 294 -5.71 10.18 12.17
C LYS A 294 -5.89 11.56 11.52
N TRP A 295 -4.79 12.25 11.23
CA TRP A 295 -4.85 13.56 10.59
C TRP A 295 -5.51 13.52 9.20
N ASN A 296 -5.16 12.54 8.37
CA ASN A 296 -5.79 12.36 7.05
C ASN A 296 -7.28 12.06 7.17
N LEU A 297 -7.70 11.26 8.17
CA LEU A 297 -9.09 10.97 8.46
C LEU A 297 -9.85 12.22 8.94
N SER A 298 -9.21 13.13 9.68
CA SER A 298 -9.79 14.43 10.00
C SER A 298 -10.05 15.26 8.73
N ARG A 299 -9.11 15.24 7.76
CA ARG A 299 -9.33 15.90 6.45
C ARG A 299 -10.46 15.25 5.66
N PHE A 300 -10.68 13.93 5.81
CA PHE A 300 -11.82 13.24 5.23
C PHE A 300 -13.12 13.61 5.93
N ALA A 301 -13.13 13.66 7.26
CA ALA A 301 -14.30 14.05 8.06
C ALA A 301 -14.81 15.44 7.70
N GLU A 302 -13.89 16.41 7.52
CA GLU A 302 -14.24 17.79 7.09
C GLU A 302 -15.00 17.81 5.77
N CYS A 303 -14.65 16.93 4.83
CA CYS A 303 -15.40 16.83 3.56
C CYS A 303 -16.84 16.34 3.77
N LEU A 304 -17.10 15.58 4.83
CA LEU A 304 -18.40 14.96 5.10
C LEU A 304 -19.32 15.79 5.99
N ILE A 305 -18.83 16.85 6.65
CA ILE A 305 -19.59 17.71 7.57
C ILE A 305 -20.97 18.10 7.01
N PRO A 306 -21.07 18.60 5.75
CA PRO A 306 -22.37 19.03 5.20
C PRO A 306 -23.40 17.91 5.02
N LEU A 307 -22.96 16.62 5.14
CA LEU A 307 -23.81 15.44 4.96
C LEU A 307 -24.10 14.69 6.26
N ILE A 308 -23.40 15.03 7.36
CA ILE A 308 -23.57 14.39 8.67
C ILE A 308 -24.81 14.89 9.39
N ASP A 309 -25.00 16.19 9.45
CA ASP A 309 -26.21 16.79 10.05
C ASP A 309 -26.49 18.16 9.42
N ASN A 310 -27.76 18.57 9.39
CA ASN A 310 -28.16 19.91 8.91
C ASN A 310 -27.70 21.04 9.85
N ASN A 311 -27.47 20.73 11.12
CA ASN A 311 -26.86 21.65 12.09
C ASN A 311 -25.37 21.42 12.06
N GLU A 312 -24.61 22.43 11.60
CA GLU A 312 -23.16 22.35 11.40
C GLU A 312 -22.41 22.06 12.71
N ASP A 313 -22.78 22.71 13.82
CA ASP A 313 -22.12 22.49 15.12
C ASP A 313 -22.30 21.03 15.58
N LYS A 314 -23.48 20.47 15.36
CA LYS A 314 -23.77 19.07 15.68
C LYS A 314 -23.01 18.13 14.75
N ALA A 315 -22.91 18.44 13.46
CA ALA A 315 -22.12 17.66 12.51
C ALA A 315 -20.65 17.64 12.89
N ILE A 316 -20.08 18.79 13.26
CA ILE A 316 -18.70 18.92 13.75
C ILE A 316 -18.52 18.10 15.02
N GLN A 317 -19.43 18.18 15.98
CA GLN A 317 -19.37 17.40 17.21
C GLN A 317 -19.31 15.89 16.91
N LEU A 318 -20.26 15.38 16.10
CA LEU A 318 -20.32 13.95 15.75
C LEU A 318 -19.07 13.47 15.01
N ALA A 319 -18.54 14.27 14.08
CA ALA A 319 -17.32 13.96 13.36
C ALA A 319 -16.08 13.97 14.28
N THR A 320 -16.02 14.91 15.22
CA THR A 320 -14.94 15.01 16.20
C THR A 320 -14.94 13.80 17.14
N GLU A 321 -16.12 13.41 17.68
CA GLU A 321 -16.28 12.22 18.52
C GLU A 321 -15.82 10.94 17.77
N ALA A 322 -16.18 10.81 16.48
CA ALA A 322 -15.73 9.70 15.65
C ALA A 322 -14.20 9.68 15.52
N ILE A 323 -13.58 10.81 15.16
CA ILE A 323 -12.10 10.92 14.98
C ILE A 323 -11.36 10.72 16.30
N ASP A 324 -11.89 11.16 17.43
CA ASP A 324 -11.24 10.97 18.73
C ASP A 324 -11.22 9.51 19.16
N ASN A 325 -12.16 8.70 18.70
CA ASN A 325 -12.13 7.25 18.93
C ASN A 325 -11.04 6.52 18.14
N PHE A 326 -10.39 7.16 17.19
CA PHE A 326 -9.27 6.56 16.42
C PHE A 326 -8.20 5.96 17.31
N GLN A 327 -7.79 6.69 18.37
CA GLN A 327 -6.71 6.25 19.25
C GLN A 327 -7.05 4.92 19.94
N ASN A 328 -8.27 4.78 20.43
CA ASN A 328 -8.73 3.56 21.09
C ASN A 328 -8.72 2.37 20.11
N ILE A 329 -9.27 2.57 18.91
CA ILE A 329 -9.33 1.54 17.86
C ILE A 329 -7.90 1.12 17.45
N TYR A 330 -7.02 2.09 17.23
CA TYR A 330 -5.64 1.82 16.86
C TYR A 330 -4.88 1.06 17.94
N GLU A 331 -4.92 1.54 19.19
CA GLU A 331 -4.19 0.91 20.31
C GLU A 331 -4.66 -0.53 20.55
N GLU A 332 -5.96 -0.78 20.52
CA GLU A 332 -6.48 -2.13 20.66
C GLU A 332 -5.98 -3.05 19.53
N LYS A 333 -6.07 -2.61 18.28
CA LYS A 333 -5.61 -3.40 17.12
C LYS A 333 -4.09 -3.61 17.17
N TRP A 334 -3.32 -2.58 17.53
CA TRP A 334 -1.87 -2.67 17.63
C TRP A 334 -1.43 -3.62 18.75
N LEU A 335 -2.03 -3.53 19.95
CA LEU A 335 -1.74 -4.45 21.05
C LEU A 335 -2.08 -5.90 20.69
N ASN A 336 -3.21 -6.12 20.02
CA ASN A 336 -3.58 -7.47 19.58
C ASN A 336 -2.58 -8.01 18.56
N MET A 337 -2.19 -7.21 17.57
CA MET A 337 -1.17 -7.57 16.58
C MET A 337 0.18 -7.90 17.25
N MET A 338 0.62 -7.11 18.22
CA MET A 338 1.88 -7.37 18.94
C MET A 338 1.79 -8.63 19.81
N ARG A 339 0.62 -8.90 20.44
CA ARG A 339 0.39 -10.19 21.11
C ARG A 339 0.53 -11.36 20.15
N ASP A 340 -0.07 -11.27 18.97
CA ASP A 340 0.03 -12.32 17.95
C ASP A 340 1.48 -12.51 17.49
N LYS A 341 2.26 -11.41 17.31
CA LYS A 341 3.69 -11.47 16.97
C LYS A 341 4.51 -12.20 18.04
N LEU A 342 4.11 -12.09 19.32
CA LEU A 342 4.78 -12.72 20.45
C LEU A 342 4.15 -14.05 20.86
N GLY A 343 3.14 -14.54 20.15
CA GLY A 343 2.46 -15.80 20.46
C GLY A 343 1.65 -15.79 21.75
N LEU A 344 1.13 -14.62 22.17
CA LEU A 344 0.44 -14.44 23.45
C LEU A 344 -1.07 -14.62 23.27
N PHE A 345 -1.63 -15.61 23.93
CA PHE A 345 -3.07 -15.82 24.00
C PHE A 345 -3.70 -15.09 25.17
N GLY A 346 -4.91 -14.56 24.96
CA GLY A 346 -5.64 -13.76 25.93
C GLY A 346 -4.98 -12.38 26.17
N LYS A 347 -5.59 -11.60 27.04
CA LYS A 347 -5.13 -10.24 27.37
C LYS A 347 -4.72 -10.18 28.84
N THR A 348 -3.57 -9.61 29.16
CA THR A 348 -3.16 -9.25 30.50
C THR A 348 -2.77 -7.78 30.58
N LYS A 349 -2.84 -7.19 31.78
CA LYS A 349 -2.48 -5.78 32.01
C LYS A 349 -0.99 -5.49 31.74
N ASP A 350 -0.14 -6.51 31.84
CA ASP A 350 1.31 -6.39 31.71
C ASP A 350 1.79 -6.57 30.27
N ASP A 351 0.90 -6.98 29.33
CA ASP A 351 1.27 -7.22 27.92
C ASP A 351 1.88 -5.99 27.27
N LYS A 352 1.31 -4.79 27.51
CA LYS A 352 1.84 -3.55 26.96
C LYS A 352 3.27 -3.30 27.41
N LYS A 353 3.55 -3.47 28.71
CA LYS A 353 4.89 -3.29 29.24
C LYS A 353 5.87 -4.30 28.64
N LEU A 354 5.49 -5.57 28.51
CA LEU A 354 6.33 -6.60 27.92
C LEU A 354 6.69 -6.27 26.46
N ILE A 355 5.73 -5.73 25.69
CA ILE A 355 5.94 -5.30 24.31
C ILE A 355 6.87 -4.08 24.25
N ASP A 356 6.59 -3.05 25.07
CA ASP A 356 7.37 -1.81 25.11
C ASP A 356 8.82 -2.08 25.55
N ASP A 357 9.04 -2.97 26.51
CA ASP A 357 10.38 -3.39 26.95
C ASP A 357 11.17 -4.04 25.80
N LEU A 358 10.55 -4.92 24.99
CA LEU A 358 11.20 -5.50 23.80
C LEU A 358 11.58 -4.43 22.79
N LEU A 359 10.65 -3.58 22.44
CA LEU A 359 10.87 -2.54 21.43
C LEU A 359 11.95 -1.55 21.88
N THR A 360 11.99 -1.20 23.16
CA THR A 360 13.03 -0.36 23.76
C THR A 360 14.40 -1.04 23.67
N TRP A 361 14.46 -2.33 23.98
CA TRP A 361 15.70 -3.10 23.87
C TRP A 361 16.17 -3.17 22.40
N MET A 362 15.23 -3.40 21.47
CA MET A 362 15.55 -3.44 20.03
C MET A 362 16.11 -2.11 19.51
N GLU A 363 15.52 -0.98 19.89
CA GLU A 363 16.01 0.35 19.51
C GLU A 363 17.42 0.60 20.06
N LYS A 364 17.63 0.33 21.37
CA LYS A 364 18.92 0.51 22.07
C LYS A 364 20.04 -0.30 21.42
N ASN A 365 19.76 -1.53 21.03
CA ASN A 365 20.74 -2.48 20.51
C ASN A 365 20.77 -2.55 18.97
N LYS A 366 20.03 -1.68 18.29
CA LYS A 366 19.89 -1.68 16.80
C LYS A 366 19.52 -3.08 16.28
N ALA A 367 18.64 -3.80 16.98
CA ALA A 367 18.21 -5.12 16.58
C ALA A 367 17.34 -5.06 15.33
N ASP A 368 17.56 -5.97 14.38
CA ASP A 368 16.73 -6.06 13.19
C ASP A 368 15.28 -6.41 13.54
N TYR A 369 14.33 -5.64 12.99
CA TYR A 369 12.91 -5.79 13.34
C TYR A 369 12.37 -7.16 12.96
N THR A 370 12.61 -7.62 11.74
CA THR A 370 12.10 -8.91 11.25
C THR A 370 12.82 -10.07 11.91
N ASN A 371 14.17 -10.01 11.94
CA ASN A 371 14.98 -11.11 12.41
C ASN A 371 14.87 -11.34 13.92
N THR A 372 14.54 -10.31 14.73
CA THR A 372 14.25 -10.50 16.16
C THR A 372 13.05 -11.42 16.36
N PHE A 373 11.96 -11.24 15.60
CA PHE A 373 10.82 -12.15 15.68
C PHE A 373 11.14 -13.53 15.10
N CYS A 374 11.99 -13.64 14.08
CA CYS A 374 12.50 -14.93 13.59
C CYS A 374 13.26 -15.67 14.68
N TYR A 375 14.15 -14.99 15.39
CA TYR A 375 14.89 -15.58 16.52
C TYR A 375 13.95 -16.12 17.61
N LEU A 376 12.89 -15.36 17.97
CA LEU A 376 11.89 -15.81 18.94
C LEU A 376 11.10 -17.04 18.45
N MET A 377 11.02 -17.28 17.14
CA MET A 377 10.45 -18.47 16.53
C MET A 377 11.44 -19.65 16.39
N ASN A 378 12.64 -19.54 16.96
CA ASN A 378 13.75 -20.47 16.80
C ASN A 378 14.26 -20.60 15.35
N ILE A 379 14.11 -19.57 14.54
CA ILE A 379 14.70 -19.46 13.21
C ILE A 379 15.98 -18.63 13.37
N SER A 380 17.12 -19.29 13.20
CA SER A 380 18.42 -18.62 13.31
C SER A 380 18.74 -17.91 12.00
N ILE A 381 18.98 -16.59 12.06
CA ILE A 381 19.36 -15.78 10.92
C ILE A 381 20.55 -14.89 11.34
N GLY A 382 21.67 -15.06 10.66
CA GLY A 382 22.86 -14.26 10.90
C GLY A 382 23.48 -14.47 12.28
N ASN A 383 24.04 -13.38 12.86
CA ASN A 383 24.72 -13.43 14.15
C ASN A 383 23.70 -13.39 15.31
N SER A 384 23.58 -14.49 16.04
CA SER A 384 22.70 -14.62 17.21
C SER A 384 23.29 -14.07 18.51
N SER A 385 24.56 -13.67 18.56
CA SER A 385 25.23 -13.20 19.79
C SER A 385 24.59 -11.93 20.38
N LEU A 386 23.85 -11.16 19.58
CA LEU A 386 23.08 -10.02 20.06
C LEU A 386 22.07 -10.42 21.15
N TYR A 387 21.49 -11.62 21.06
CA TYR A 387 20.44 -12.12 21.96
C TYR A 387 21.03 -12.78 23.24
N ASP A 388 22.36 -12.83 23.37
CA ASP A 388 23.04 -13.24 24.63
C ASP A 388 23.11 -12.09 25.66
N ASP A 389 22.61 -10.90 25.28
CA ASP A 389 22.51 -9.74 26.16
C ASP A 389 21.63 -10.03 27.39
N LYS A 390 22.11 -9.60 28.57
CA LYS A 390 21.42 -9.85 29.84
C LYS A 390 20.01 -9.25 29.91
N GLU A 391 19.83 -8.07 29.34
CA GLU A 391 18.50 -7.42 29.32
C GLU A 391 17.53 -8.25 28.47
N PHE A 392 17.98 -8.74 27.29
CA PHE A 392 17.18 -9.61 26.45
C PHE A 392 16.87 -10.96 27.11
N ILE A 393 17.84 -11.58 27.76
CA ILE A 393 17.64 -12.85 28.48
C ILE A 393 16.57 -12.68 29.57
N ASN A 394 16.65 -11.62 30.38
CA ASN A 394 15.67 -11.32 31.41
C ASN A 394 14.28 -11.07 30.81
N TRP A 395 14.19 -10.28 29.75
CA TRP A 395 12.96 -10.06 29.03
C TRP A 395 12.37 -11.38 28.47
N SER A 396 13.20 -12.21 27.85
CA SER A 396 12.77 -13.48 27.25
C SER A 396 12.23 -14.47 28.29
N ASN A 397 12.76 -14.46 29.53
CA ASN A 397 12.22 -15.25 30.64
C ASN A 397 10.81 -14.79 31.03
N ASN A 398 10.57 -13.47 31.12
CA ASN A 398 9.24 -12.91 31.36
C ASN A 398 8.27 -13.27 30.24
N TRP A 399 8.70 -13.15 28.98
CA TRP A 399 7.93 -13.55 27.81
C TRP A 399 7.58 -15.05 27.82
N LYS A 400 8.54 -15.94 28.13
CA LYS A 400 8.28 -17.38 28.24
C LYS A 400 7.27 -17.67 29.35
N ASN A 401 7.36 -17.02 30.52
CA ASN A 401 6.37 -17.17 31.59
C ASN A 401 4.98 -16.72 31.11
N ARG A 402 4.90 -15.61 30.37
CA ARG A 402 3.63 -15.08 29.83
C ARG A 402 2.97 -16.03 28.82
N ILE A 403 3.73 -16.78 28.02
CA ILE A 403 3.21 -17.79 27.05
C ILE A 403 2.36 -18.82 27.77
N PHE A 404 2.74 -19.28 28.96
CA PHE A 404 2.04 -20.33 29.69
C PHE A 404 0.79 -19.88 30.44
N ILE A 405 0.50 -18.58 30.44
CA ILE A 405 -0.75 -18.08 31.03
C ILE A 405 -1.94 -18.54 30.17
N ASN A 406 -3.08 -18.85 30.80
CA ASN A 406 -4.32 -19.32 30.16
C ASN A 406 -4.24 -20.74 29.56
N ASN A 407 -3.47 -21.65 30.20
CA ASN A 407 -3.32 -23.05 29.75
C ASN A 407 -2.88 -23.19 28.29
N ASN A 408 -2.10 -22.25 27.79
CA ASN A 408 -1.56 -22.30 26.45
C ASN A 408 -0.31 -23.19 26.38
N SER A 409 0.01 -23.68 25.17
CA SER A 409 1.23 -24.46 24.93
C SER A 409 2.22 -23.64 24.09
N LYS A 410 3.50 -23.96 24.26
CA LYS A 410 4.58 -23.37 23.44
C LYS A 410 4.34 -23.58 21.94
N ASP A 411 3.82 -24.76 21.56
CA ASP A 411 3.59 -25.10 20.14
C ASP A 411 2.49 -24.22 19.52
N LYS A 412 1.38 -23.99 20.23
CA LYS A 412 0.33 -23.09 19.78
C LYS A 412 0.83 -21.65 19.64
N SER A 413 1.65 -21.20 20.61
CA SER A 413 2.29 -19.86 20.54
C SER A 413 3.19 -19.75 19.32
N LEU A 414 4.03 -20.75 19.07
CA LEU A 414 4.91 -20.79 17.91
C LEU A 414 4.11 -20.81 16.59
N GLU A 415 3.03 -21.55 16.54
CA GLU A 415 2.14 -21.58 15.36
C GLU A 415 1.51 -20.20 15.07
N LEU A 416 1.05 -19.50 16.12
CA LEU A 416 0.53 -18.14 15.99
C LEU A 416 1.60 -17.17 15.51
N MET A 417 2.81 -17.25 16.09
CA MET A 417 3.95 -16.41 15.68
C MET A 417 4.32 -16.66 14.22
N LYS A 418 4.40 -17.92 13.76
CA LYS A 418 4.72 -18.28 12.36
C LYS A 418 3.66 -17.77 11.36
N LYS A 419 2.40 -17.65 11.77
CA LYS A 419 1.33 -17.06 10.95
C LYS A 419 1.38 -15.54 10.88
N THR A 420 1.98 -14.90 11.89
CA THR A 420 1.97 -13.44 12.07
C THR A 420 3.26 -12.78 11.60
N ASN A 421 4.41 -13.42 11.83
CA ASN A 421 5.73 -12.89 11.53
C ASN A 421 6.27 -13.45 10.22
N PRO A 422 6.53 -12.60 9.22
CA PRO A 422 7.24 -13.05 8.03
C PRO A 422 8.69 -13.39 8.37
N ILE A 423 9.24 -14.37 7.66
CA ILE A 423 10.67 -14.74 7.76
C ILE A 423 11.52 -14.05 6.69
N ILE A 424 10.86 -13.44 5.72
CA ILE A 424 11.49 -12.66 4.66
C ILE A 424 10.63 -11.43 4.35
N ILE A 425 11.28 -10.32 4.08
CA ILE A 425 10.69 -9.07 3.61
C ILE A 425 11.51 -8.57 2.41
N PRO A 426 10.99 -7.67 1.56
CA PRO A 426 11.78 -7.09 0.48
C PRO A 426 12.85 -6.16 1.07
N ARG A 427 14.01 -6.71 1.38
CA ARG A 427 15.16 -5.93 1.87
C ARG A 427 15.54 -4.85 0.87
N ASN A 428 15.73 -3.63 1.34
CA ASN A 428 15.92 -2.48 0.46
C ASN A 428 17.08 -2.66 -0.52
N HIS A 429 18.22 -3.18 -0.07
CA HIS A 429 19.37 -3.44 -0.94
C HIS A 429 19.08 -4.50 -2.00
N LYS A 430 18.27 -5.54 -1.70
CA LYS A 430 17.87 -6.55 -2.69
C LYS A 430 16.90 -5.98 -3.73
N VAL A 431 16.04 -5.06 -3.33
CA VAL A 431 15.20 -4.31 -4.27
C VAL A 431 16.08 -3.47 -5.20
N GLU A 432 17.07 -2.71 -4.67
CA GLU A 432 17.97 -1.90 -5.48
C GLU A 432 18.83 -2.75 -6.42
N GLU A 433 19.34 -3.92 -5.97
CA GLU A 433 20.06 -4.88 -6.83
C GLU A 433 19.17 -5.31 -8.01
N ALA A 434 17.91 -5.66 -7.74
CA ALA A 434 16.96 -6.07 -8.78
C ALA A 434 16.66 -4.94 -9.78
N LEU A 435 16.46 -3.70 -9.30
CA LEU A 435 16.20 -2.54 -10.14
C LEU A 435 17.42 -2.19 -11.02
N LYS A 436 18.63 -2.29 -10.46
CA LYS A 436 19.87 -2.04 -11.20
C LYS A 436 20.04 -3.08 -12.31
N ALA A 437 19.92 -4.35 -12.02
CA ALA A 437 20.02 -5.43 -13.00
C ALA A 437 18.96 -5.28 -14.11
N ALA A 438 17.72 -4.95 -13.77
CA ALA A 438 16.64 -4.73 -14.74
C ALA A 438 16.92 -3.56 -15.70
N ASN A 439 17.58 -2.50 -15.24
CA ASN A 439 18.02 -1.41 -16.13
C ASN A 439 19.09 -1.86 -17.14
N GLU A 440 19.84 -2.91 -16.83
CA GLU A 440 20.82 -3.59 -17.70
C GLU A 440 20.19 -4.74 -18.51
N ASN A 441 18.85 -4.87 -18.50
CA ASN A 441 18.04 -5.91 -19.12
C ASN A 441 18.20 -7.32 -18.49
N ASP A 442 18.76 -7.43 -17.30
CA ASP A 442 18.75 -8.66 -16.52
C ASP A 442 17.56 -8.66 -15.56
N LEU A 443 16.58 -9.50 -15.85
CA LEU A 443 15.36 -9.67 -15.03
C LEU A 443 15.48 -10.87 -14.08
N GLU A 444 16.53 -11.67 -14.14
CA GLU A 444 16.67 -12.88 -13.30
C GLU A 444 16.76 -12.51 -11.82
N VAL A 445 17.49 -11.43 -11.49
CA VAL A 445 17.62 -10.94 -10.11
C VAL A 445 16.26 -10.57 -9.53
N MET A 446 15.45 -9.82 -10.30
CA MET A 446 14.07 -9.45 -9.91
C MET A 446 13.18 -10.68 -9.76
N ASN A 447 13.22 -11.60 -10.71
CA ASN A 447 12.38 -12.81 -10.69
C ASN A 447 12.71 -13.71 -9.50
N ARG A 448 14.00 -13.84 -9.15
CA ARG A 448 14.44 -14.57 -7.96
C ARG A 448 13.96 -13.91 -6.68
N LEU A 449 14.08 -12.59 -6.58
CA LEU A 449 13.55 -11.81 -5.45
C LEU A 449 12.05 -12.04 -5.28
N LEU A 450 11.27 -11.89 -6.35
CA LEU A 450 9.81 -12.10 -6.32
C LEU A 450 9.44 -13.53 -5.91
N SER A 451 10.14 -14.52 -6.45
CA SER A 451 9.90 -15.93 -6.08
C SER A 451 10.10 -16.19 -4.58
N ASN A 452 11.14 -15.60 -3.98
CA ASN A 452 11.40 -15.72 -2.54
C ASN A 452 10.34 -14.99 -1.70
N LEU A 453 9.81 -13.87 -2.20
CA LEU A 453 8.78 -13.06 -1.52
C LEU A 453 7.36 -13.64 -1.67
N ASP A 454 7.14 -14.64 -2.50
CA ASP A 454 5.82 -15.24 -2.72
C ASP A 454 5.23 -15.92 -1.48
N ASN A 455 6.08 -16.51 -0.63
CA ASN A 455 5.67 -17.24 0.56
C ASN A 455 6.42 -16.75 1.81
N PRO A 456 6.20 -15.51 2.24
CA PRO A 456 7.06 -14.85 3.23
C PRO A 456 6.94 -15.43 4.66
N TYR A 457 5.99 -16.32 4.90
CA TYR A 457 5.77 -16.96 6.21
C TYR A 457 6.25 -18.42 6.28
N SER A 458 6.76 -18.96 5.17
CA SER A 458 7.19 -20.36 5.07
C SER A 458 8.70 -20.44 5.00
N GLU A 459 9.29 -21.40 5.73
CA GLU A 459 10.70 -21.72 5.59
C GLU A 459 10.97 -22.19 4.15
N GLN A 460 11.98 -21.62 3.53
CA GLN A 460 12.39 -21.87 2.17
C GLN A 460 13.89 -22.18 2.16
N LYS A 461 14.36 -22.83 1.11
CA LYS A 461 15.81 -23.07 0.91
C LYS A 461 16.44 -21.85 0.24
N ASP A 462 17.71 -21.65 0.53
CA ASP A 462 18.57 -20.66 -0.15
C ASP A 462 18.05 -19.20 -0.09
N ILE A 463 17.39 -18.83 1.05
CA ILE A 463 16.88 -17.47 1.28
C ILE A 463 17.71 -16.64 2.25
N GLU A 464 18.77 -17.21 2.81
CA GLU A 464 19.59 -16.58 3.87
C GLU A 464 20.06 -15.18 3.47
N ASP A 465 20.55 -15.02 2.24
CA ASP A 465 21.02 -13.73 1.70
C ASP A 465 19.90 -12.69 1.59
N TYR A 466 18.64 -13.13 1.45
CA TYR A 466 17.48 -12.25 1.39
C TYR A 466 16.92 -11.88 2.77
N GLN A 467 17.33 -12.59 3.81
CA GLN A 467 16.91 -12.32 5.19
C GLN A 467 17.85 -11.34 5.90
N LEU A 468 19.11 -11.27 5.45
CA LEU A 468 20.12 -10.41 6.08
C LEU A 468 19.80 -8.92 5.84
N PRO A 469 19.91 -8.06 6.87
CA PRO A 469 19.81 -6.62 6.71
C PRO A 469 21.01 -6.07 5.91
N SER A 470 20.82 -4.87 5.35
CA SER A 470 21.93 -4.15 4.74
C SER A 470 22.92 -3.65 5.79
N ASN A 471 24.20 -3.67 5.46
CA ASN A 471 25.22 -2.98 6.24
C ASN A 471 25.27 -1.46 5.96
N ASN A 472 24.43 -0.97 5.07
CA ASN A 472 24.44 0.43 4.63
C ASN A 472 23.54 1.27 5.55
N GLU A 473 24.13 1.95 6.52
CA GLU A 473 23.42 2.96 7.32
C GLU A 473 23.15 4.20 6.43
N GLY A 474 21.91 4.68 6.43
CA GLY A 474 21.53 5.90 5.71
C GLY A 474 20.91 5.69 4.32
N TYR A 475 20.35 4.49 4.08
CA TYR A 475 19.55 4.26 2.87
C TYR A 475 18.41 5.28 2.75
N GLN A 476 18.31 5.90 1.58
CA GLN A 476 17.24 6.85 1.24
C GLN A 476 16.56 6.44 -0.06
N THR A 477 15.28 6.72 -0.12
CA THR A 477 14.46 6.52 -1.30
C THR A 477 14.07 7.85 -1.94
N PHE A 478 14.02 7.84 -3.25
CA PHE A 478 13.67 9.03 -4.04
C PHE A 478 12.32 8.80 -4.72
N CYS A 479 11.47 9.83 -4.72
CA CYS A 479 10.28 9.81 -5.54
C CYS A 479 10.71 10.01 -6.99
N GLY A 480 10.69 8.97 -7.80
CA GLY A 480 11.11 9.01 -9.21
C GLY A 480 10.06 9.70 -10.10
N THR A 481 9.65 10.91 -9.71
CA THR A 481 8.66 11.71 -10.43
C THR A 481 9.31 12.81 -11.23
#